data_7896b46590818e19d5893f3c9d5fe625
#
_entry.id   7896b46590818e19d5893f3c9d5fe625
#
_cell.length_a   1.000
_cell.length_b   1.000
_cell.length_c   1.000
_cell.angle_alpha   90.00
_cell.angle_beta   90.00
_cell.angle_gamma   90.00
#
_symmetry.space_group_name_H-M   'P 1'
#
loop_
_entity.id
_entity.type
_entity.pdbx_description
1 polymer ?
#
loop_
_entity_poly.entity_id
_entity_poly.type
_entity_poly.pdbx_seq_one_letter_code
_entity_poly.pdbx_strand_id
1 'polypeptide(L)'
;MPTNANYSVSTKQVDCFILAGGLSPWLKELTGTEHRCLVTLAGRRIIDYILEALQKSGSIRRISIAARKEALPHLQGTLPEGVLLCEAAGDLPATAMAAADALGADSTEKLLGVCDDIPLLTPLAVREFISACQAQPAEELYYPIIPKDACLAQFPQAQRTYGRLKDGVFTGGNMMLVSKSVIPPGQQKAKEIFARRKSPLKLCDWLGWSFVLKLLLHRLTLAEAEKRTSELLEMRCKAIITRHAGVGMDIDKPSDLELARRTLINGQG
;
A
#
# COMPACT_ATOMS: atom_id res chain seq x y z
N MET A 1 -31.26 7.04 18.15
CA MET A 1 -29.88 6.83 18.57
C MET A 1 -29.54 5.37 18.45
N PRO A 2 -28.75 4.92 17.48
CA PRO A 2 -28.26 3.55 17.48
C PRO A 2 -26.99 3.49 18.33
N THR A 3 -27.01 2.57 19.28
CA THR A 3 -25.98 2.21 20.22
C THR A 3 -24.67 1.84 19.52
N ASN A 4 -23.56 2.48 19.96
CA ASN A 4 -22.19 2.07 19.66
C ASN A 4 -21.98 0.61 20.09
N ALA A 5 -22.09 -0.32 19.15
CA ALA A 5 -21.59 -1.66 19.38
C ALA A 5 -20.05 -1.59 19.33
N ASN A 6 -19.43 -1.61 20.51
CA ASN A 6 -17.99 -1.87 20.67
C ASN A 6 -17.71 -3.30 20.17
N TYR A 7 -17.45 -3.46 18.89
CA TYR A 7 -16.83 -4.67 18.35
C TYR A 7 -15.33 -4.62 18.69
N SER A 8 -14.96 -5.04 19.87
CA SER A 8 -13.60 -5.48 20.15
C SER A 8 -13.39 -6.86 19.49
N VAL A 9 -13.36 -6.89 18.17
CA VAL A 9 -12.79 -8.03 17.47
C VAL A 9 -11.29 -7.96 17.75
N SER A 10 -10.79 -8.86 18.59
CA SER A 10 -9.35 -9.04 18.80
C SER A 10 -8.73 -9.42 17.45
N THR A 11 -8.27 -8.43 16.71
CA THR A 11 -7.56 -8.63 15.45
C THR A 11 -6.25 -9.36 15.75
N LYS A 12 -6.05 -10.51 15.12
CA LYS A 12 -4.79 -11.24 15.22
C LYS A 12 -3.69 -10.39 14.57
N GLN A 13 -2.63 -10.10 15.31
CA GLN A 13 -1.51 -9.33 14.78
C GLN A 13 -0.85 -10.04 13.60
N VAL A 14 -0.38 -9.24 12.64
CA VAL A 14 0.39 -9.69 11.48
C VAL A 14 1.76 -9.04 11.45
N ASP A 15 2.72 -9.65 10.78
CA ASP A 15 3.99 -9.01 10.49
C ASP A 15 3.84 -8.08 9.28
N CYS A 16 4.68 -7.05 9.22
CA CYS A 16 4.63 -6.02 8.19
C CYS A 16 5.99 -5.86 7.52
N PHE A 17 6.01 -5.64 6.21
CA PHE A 17 7.18 -5.18 5.50
C PHE A 17 6.91 -3.85 4.78
N ILE A 18 7.91 -2.95 4.81
CA ILE A 18 7.83 -1.64 4.14
C ILE A 18 8.79 -1.64 2.95
N LEU A 19 8.26 -1.23 1.78
CA LEU A 19 8.99 -1.14 0.53
C LEU A 19 9.57 0.28 0.39
N ALA A 20 10.74 0.51 0.95
CA ALA A 20 11.40 1.82 0.99
C ALA A 20 12.52 1.98 -0.07
N GLY A 21 12.39 1.24 -1.19
CA GLY A 21 13.31 1.32 -2.33
C GLY A 21 12.94 2.40 -3.36
N GLY A 22 11.88 3.17 -3.14
CA GLY A 22 11.38 4.17 -4.08
C GLY A 22 12.32 5.39 -4.21
N LEU A 23 12.60 5.79 -5.47
CA LEU A 23 13.28 7.03 -5.80
C LEU A 23 12.34 7.97 -6.54
N SER A 24 12.43 9.25 -6.23
CA SER A 24 11.74 10.31 -6.94
C SER A 24 12.72 11.48 -7.16
N PRO A 25 13.40 11.53 -8.33
CA PRO A 25 14.45 12.53 -8.59
C PRO A 25 13.99 13.98 -8.40
N TRP A 26 12.72 14.28 -8.71
CA TRP A 26 12.15 15.62 -8.52
C TRP A 26 12.09 16.06 -7.04
N LEU A 27 12.05 15.11 -6.10
CA LEU A 27 12.09 15.43 -4.67
C LEU A 27 13.43 16.00 -4.23
N LYS A 28 14.54 15.62 -4.90
CA LYS A 28 15.89 16.06 -4.53
C LYS A 28 16.05 17.58 -4.54
N GLU A 29 15.43 18.24 -5.53
CA GLU A 29 15.47 19.71 -5.65
C GLU A 29 14.67 20.41 -4.54
N LEU A 30 13.57 19.80 -4.08
CA LEU A 30 12.68 20.40 -3.10
C LEU A 30 12.99 20.02 -1.64
N THR A 31 13.62 18.87 -1.42
CA THR A 31 13.79 18.30 -0.07
C THR A 31 15.21 17.88 0.25
N GLY A 32 16.14 17.97 -0.69
CA GLY A 32 17.54 17.54 -0.55
C GLY A 32 17.77 16.04 -0.70
N THR A 33 16.72 15.23 -0.84
CA THR A 33 16.83 13.78 -1.04
C THR A 33 15.87 13.26 -2.09
N GLU A 34 16.28 12.24 -2.84
CA GLU A 34 15.43 11.51 -3.79
C GLU A 34 14.81 10.25 -3.18
N HIS A 35 15.25 9.83 -1.99
CA HIS A 35 14.70 8.69 -1.25
C HIS A 35 13.42 9.11 -0.53
N ARG A 36 12.27 8.61 -0.99
CA ARG A 36 10.95 9.00 -0.46
C ARG A 36 10.83 8.80 1.04
N CYS A 37 11.31 7.68 1.56
CA CYS A 37 11.28 7.36 2.99
C CYS A 37 12.01 8.40 3.87
N LEU A 38 13.02 9.09 3.35
CA LEU A 38 13.85 10.08 4.06
C LEU A 38 13.34 11.52 3.95
N VAL A 39 12.37 11.78 3.07
CA VAL A 39 11.80 13.14 2.91
C VAL A 39 11.19 13.60 4.21
N THR A 40 11.55 14.81 4.64
CA THR A 40 11.04 15.42 5.88
C THR A 40 9.81 16.28 5.59
N LEU A 41 8.71 15.96 6.29
CA LEU A 41 7.46 16.71 6.27
C LEU A 41 7.11 17.12 7.71
N ALA A 42 6.78 18.38 7.94
CA ALA A 42 6.43 18.88 9.27
C ALA A 42 7.40 18.42 10.39
N GLY A 43 8.72 18.44 10.08
CA GLY A 43 9.78 18.10 11.03
C GLY A 43 10.06 16.61 11.24
N ARG A 44 9.36 15.69 10.56
CA ARG A 44 9.55 14.23 10.67
C ARG A 44 9.69 13.60 9.27
N ARG A 45 10.44 12.49 9.16
CA ARG A 45 10.57 11.75 7.90
C ARG A 45 9.25 11.05 7.56
N ILE A 46 9.00 10.84 6.27
CA ILE A 46 7.81 10.09 5.82
C ILE A 46 7.74 8.71 6.49
N ILE A 47 8.87 8.01 6.56
CA ILE A 47 8.92 6.69 7.18
C ILE A 47 8.49 6.71 8.66
N ASP A 48 8.76 7.80 9.39
CA ASP A 48 8.40 7.90 10.81
C ASP A 48 6.87 7.99 11.02
N TYR A 49 6.14 8.64 10.10
CA TYR A 49 4.67 8.66 10.11
C TYR A 49 4.08 7.28 9.84
N ILE A 50 4.65 6.55 8.87
CA ILE A 50 4.20 5.20 8.51
C ILE A 50 4.45 4.24 9.67
N LEU A 51 5.64 4.27 10.26
CA LEU A 51 5.99 3.44 11.42
C LEU A 51 5.06 3.71 12.60
N GLU A 52 4.80 4.98 12.90
CA GLU A 52 3.88 5.35 13.97
C GLU A 52 2.47 4.81 13.73
N ALA A 53 1.95 4.95 12.50
CA ALA A 53 0.63 4.43 12.13
C ALA A 53 0.56 2.91 12.29
N LEU A 54 1.58 2.18 11.85
CA LEU A 54 1.67 0.73 11.99
C LEU A 54 1.74 0.30 13.45
N GLN A 55 2.63 0.88 14.25
CA GLN A 55 2.81 0.53 15.66
C GLN A 55 1.57 0.86 16.50
N LYS A 56 1.01 2.08 16.35
CA LYS A 56 -0.19 2.51 17.07
C LYS A 56 -1.47 1.81 16.61
N SER A 57 -1.47 1.09 15.50
CA SER A 57 -2.63 0.30 15.07
C SER A 57 -2.96 -0.85 16.04
N GLY A 58 -1.95 -1.34 16.78
CA GLY A 58 -2.05 -2.51 17.64
C GLY A 58 -2.19 -3.84 16.87
N SER A 59 -2.19 -3.80 15.53
CA SER A 59 -2.40 -4.96 14.66
C SER A 59 -1.11 -5.50 14.02
N ILE A 60 0.04 -4.86 14.32
CA ILE A 60 1.34 -5.26 13.78
C ILE A 60 2.21 -5.84 14.89
N ARG A 61 2.84 -7.00 14.61
CA ARG A 61 3.73 -7.70 15.54
C ARG A 61 5.19 -7.28 15.33
N ARG A 62 5.70 -7.37 14.10
CA ARG A 62 7.07 -7.01 13.71
C ARG A 62 7.05 -6.24 12.41
N ILE A 63 8.08 -5.42 12.20
CA ILE A 63 8.23 -4.61 10.99
C ILE A 63 9.62 -4.84 10.41
N SER A 64 9.70 -5.09 9.10
CA SER A 64 10.93 -5.01 8.31
C SER A 64 10.84 -3.85 7.31
N ILE A 65 11.96 -3.22 7.00
CA ILE A 65 12.06 -2.16 6.00
C ILE A 65 13.14 -2.57 5.00
N ALA A 66 12.76 -2.70 3.73
CA ALA A 66 13.71 -2.84 2.65
C ALA A 66 13.99 -1.48 2.02
N ALA A 67 15.18 -0.95 2.25
CA ALA A 67 15.61 0.35 1.76
C ALA A 67 16.82 0.24 0.84
N ARG A 68 17.02 1.23 -0.02
CA ARG A 68 18.22 1.28 -0.85
C ARG A 68 19.48 1.42 0.01
N LYS A 69 20.59 0.88 -0.50
CA LYS A 69 21.89 0.90 0.17
C LYS A 69 22.28 2.31 0.65
N GLU A 70 22.01 3.31 -0.18
CA GLU A 70 22.32 4.72 0.13
C GLU A 70 21.44 5.30 1.25
N ALA A 71 20.24 4.78 1.44
CA ALA A 71 19.32 5.21 2.50
C ALA A 71 19.57 4.50 3.84
N LEU A 72 20.16 3.29 3.84
CA LEU A 72 20.36 2.49 5.05
C LEU A 72 21.13 3.23 6.15
N PRO A 73 22.27 3.94 5.89
CA PRO A 73 23.00 4.65 6.93
C PRO A 73 22.17 5.75 7.64
N HIS A 74 21.19 6.33 6.93
CA HIS A 74 20.29 7.36 7.47
C HIS A 74 19.12 6.79 8.28
N LEU A 75 18.85 5.51 8.15
CA LEU A 75 17.82 4.78 8.90
C LEU A 75 18.41 4.05 10.10
N GLN A 76 19.60 3.50 9.97
CA GLN A 76 20.27 2.73 11.02
C GLN A 76 20.48 3.56 12.29
N GLY A 77 20.09 3.00 13.43
CA GLY A 77 20.19 3.67 14.74
C GLY A 77 19.17 4.79 14.99
N THR A 78 18.30 5.09 14.01
CA THR A 78 17.26 6.13 14.14
C THR A 78 15.83 5.57 14.12
N LEU A 79 15.67 4.28 13.88
CA LEU A 79 14.38 3.59 13.87
C LEU A 79 14.00 3.09 15.28
N PRO A 80 12.71 2.88 15.55
CA PRO A 80 12.26 2.25 16.78
C PRO A 80 12.91 0.87 16.99
N GLU A 81 13.10 0.49 18.25
CA GLU A 81 13.62 -0.82 18.61
C GLU A 81 12.77 -1.96 17.99
N GLY A 82 13.43 -3.02 17.53
CA GLY A 82 12.77 -4.18 16.94
C GLY A 82 12.38 -4.03 15.46
N VAL A 83 12.59 -2.86 14.83
CA VAL A 83 12.42 -2.70 13.40
C VAL A 83 13.64 -3.26 12.66
N LEU A 84 13.40 -4.20 11.75
CA LEU A 84 14.45 -4.87 10.97
C LEU A 84 14.75 -4.07 9.70
N LEU A 85 16.03 -3.94 9.34
CA LEU A 85 16.48 -3.31 8.11
C LEU A 85 17.10 -4.35 7.17
N CYS A 86 16.77 -4.28 5.89
CA CYS A 86 17.44 -5.01 4.82
C CYS A 86 17.64 -4.12 3.59
N GLU A 87 18.54 -4.55 2.70
CA GLU A 87 18.75 -3.86 1.43
C GLU A 87 17.65 -4.19 0.44
N ALA A 88 17.12 -3.17 -0.24
CA ALA A 88 16.16 -3.34 -1.32
C ALA A 88 16.82 -4.04 -2.51
N ALA A 89 16.16 -5.05 -3.06
CA ALA A 89 16.62 -5.76 -4.25
C ALA A 89 16.28 -4.97 -5.53
N GLY A 90 16.76 -5.44 -6.68
CA GLY A 90 16.75 -4.70 -7.94
C GLY A 90 15.38 -4.26 -8.47
N ASP A 91 14.31 -5.00 -8.18
CA ASP A 91 12.92 -4.65 -8.57
C ASP A 91 11.96 -4.75 -7.38
N LEU A 92 10.74 -4.22 -7.54
CA LEU A 92 9.75 -4.18 -6.47
C LEU A 92 9.38 -5.57 -5.93
N PRO A 93 9.11 -6.60 -6.77
CA PRO A 93 8.84 -7.95 -6.30
C PRO A 93 10.02 -8.58 -5.55
N ALA A 94 11.25 -8.37 -6.01
CA ALA A 94 12.45 -8.88 -5.33
C ALA A 94 12.67 -8.15 -3.99
N THR A 95 12.40 -6.84 -3.94
CA THR A 95 12.43 -6.06 -2.71
C THR A 95 11.38 -6.54 -1.70
N ALA A 96 10.17 -6.86 -2.15
CA ALA A 96 9.13 -7.42 -1.29
C ALA A 96 9.54 -8.78 -0.70
N MET A 97 10.18 -9.63 -1.50
CA MET A 97 10.69 -10.92 -1.05
C MET A 97 11.81 -10.74 -0.01
N ALA A 98 12.80 -9.89 -0.29
CA ALA A 98 13.88 -9.60 0.65
C ALA A 98 13.36 -9.06 2.00
N ALA A 99 12.37 -8.17 1.95
CA ALA A 99 11.74 -7.63 3.14
C ALA A 99 10.93 -8.68 3.93
N ALA A 100 10.23 -9.57 3.23
CA ALA A 100 9.50 -10.67 3.86
C ALA A 100 10.47 -11.70 4.50
N ASP A 101 11.58 -12.01 3.82
CA ASP A 101 12.62 -12.93 4.31
C ASP A 101 13.32 -12.38 5.57
N ALA A 102 13.52 -11.06 5.65
CA ALA A 102 14.09 -10.40 6.83
C ALA A 102 13.24 -10.59 8.09
N LEU A 103 11.94 -10.84 7.97
CA LEU A 103 11.06 -11.17 9.10
C LEU A 103 11.30 -12.58 9.67
N GLY A 104 12.00 -13.43 8.94
CA GLY A 104 12.37 -14.79 9.37
C GLY A 104 11.30 -15.86 9.16
N ALA A 105 11.66 -17.10 9.47
CA ALA A 105 10.81 -18.28 9.22
C ALA A 105 9.54 -18.27 10.08
N ASP A 106 9.62 -17.72 11.29
CA ASP A 106 8.53 -17.62 12.26
C ASP A 106 7.58 -16.41 11.99
N SER A 107 7.73 -15.74 10.84
CA SER A 107 6.81 -14.69 10.43
C SER A 107 5.37 -15.21 10.26
N THR A 108 4.40 -14.31 10.41
CA THR A 108 2.98 -14.67 10.29
C THR A 108 2.66 -15.20 8.88
N GLU A 109 1.61 -16.03 8.77
CA GLU A 109 1.16 -16.61 7.49
C GLU A 109 0.83 -15.54 6.45
N LYS A 110 0.21 -14.45 6.90
CA LYS A 110 -0.09 -13.28 6.05
C LYS A 110 0.74 -12.10 6.52
N LEU A 111 1.31 -11.37 5.57
CA LEU A 111 2.17 -10.22 5.78
C LEU A 111 1.50 -8.97 5.22
N LEU A 112 1.55 -7.87 5.97
CA LEU A 112 1.14 -6.55 5.47
C LEU A 112 2.31 -5.91 4.72
N GLY A 113 2.18 -5.69 3.42
CA GLY A 113 3.12 -4.89 2.62
C GLY A 113 2.64 -3.44 2.55
N VAL A 114 3.54 -2.48 2.77
CA VAL A 114 3.23 -1.04 2.75
C VAL A 114 4.28 -0.31 1.92
N CYS A 115 3.87 0.65 1.10
CA CYS A 115 4.78 1.56 0.38
C CYS A 115 5.30 2.67 1.30
N ASP A 116 6.45 3.24 0.96
CA ASP A 116 7.17 4.26 1.75
C ASP A 116 6.74 5.71 1.47
N ASP A 117 5.64 5.91 0.74
CA ASP A 117 5.23 7.21 0.22
C ASP A 117 3.83 7.67 0.67
N ILE A 118 3.27 7.05 1.71
CA ILE A 118 1.93 7.36 2.25
C ILE A 118 1.97 7.93 3.68
N PRO A 119 2.48 9.15 3.88
CA PRO A 119 2.62 9.75 5.22
C PRO A 119 1.30 10.04 5.93
N LEU A 120 0.17 10.00 5.21
CA LEU A 120 -1.17 10.22 5.75
C LEU A 120 -1.87 8.91 6.19
N LEU A 121 -1.13 7.79 6.24
CA LEU A 121 -1.61 6.54 6.80
C LEU A 121 -1.94 6.72 8.28
N THR A 122 -3.09 6.19 8.73
CA THR A 122 -3.52 6.30 10.11
C THR A 122 -3.57 4.93 10.81
N PRO A 123 -3.41 4.87 12.14
CA PRO A 123 -3.53 3.61 12.90
C PRO A 123 -4.88 2.91 12.71
N LEU A 124 -5.95 3.70 12.60
CA LEU A 124 -7.31 3.18 12.40
C LEU A 124 -7.44 2.52 11.02
N ALA A 125 -6.88 3.15 9.97
CA ALA A 125 -6.89 2.59 8.61
C ALA A 125 -6.20 1.23 8.53
N VAL A 126 -5.05 1.08 9.19
CA VAL A 126 -4.31 -0.19 9.27
C VAL A 126 -5.14 -1.25 9.99
N ARG A 127 -5.67 -0.94 11.16
CA ARG A 127 -6.46 -1.86 11.98
C ARG A 127 -7.72 -2.33 11.24
N GLU A 128 -8.49 -1.42 10.67
CA GLU A 128 -9.73 -1.75 9.97
C GLU A 128 -9.48 -2.56 8.69
N PHE A 129 -8.42 -2.24 7.94
CA PHE A 129 -8.03 -3.03 6.78
C PHE A 129 -7.68 -4.47 7.16
N ILE A 130 -6.82 -4.67 8.16
CA ILE A 130 -6.44 -6.02 8.62
C ILE A 130 -7.67 -6.77 9.13
N SER A 131 -8.53 -6.12 9.91
CA SER A 131 -9.77 -6.72 10.41
C SER A 131 -10.69 -7.18 9.27
N ALA A 132 -10.87 -6.34 8.24
CA ALA A 132 -11.69 -6.67 7.07
C ALA A 132 -11.11 -7.84 6.26
N CYS A 133 -9.77 -7.93 6.15
CA CYS A 133 -9.10 -9.06 5.53
C CYS A 133 -9.30 -10.35 6.34
N GLN A 134 -9.18 -10.29 7.66
CA GLN A 134 -9.34 -11.45 8.55
C GLN A 134 -10.78 -11.97 8.60
N ALA A 135 -11.76 -11.13 8.32
CA ALA A 135 -13.15 -11.52 8.18
C ALA A 135 -13.41 -12.39 6.93
N GLN A 136 -12.48 -12.42 5.98
CA GLN A 136 -12.54 -13.19 4.72
C GLN A 136 -11.24 -14.00 4.55
N PRO A 137 -10.94 -15.00 5.41
CA PRO A 137 -9.59 -15.58 5.53
C PRO A 137 -9.17 -16.44 4.33
N ALA A 138 -10.08 -16.80 3.44
CA ALA A 138 -9.83 -17.71 2.33
C ALA A 138 -8.94 -17.13 1.22
N GLU A 139 -8.80 -15.81 1.15
CA GLU A 139 -8.06 -15.14 0.08
C GLU A 139 -6.56 -15.06 0.39
N GLU A 140 -5.74 -14.95 -0.66
CA GLU A 140 -4.28 -14.95 -0.57
C GLU A 140 -3.68 -13.55 -0.74
N LEU A 141 -4.39 -12.67 -1.46
CA LEU A 141 -4.02 -11.26 -1.64
C LEU A 141 -5.24 -10.37 -1.41
N TYR A 142 -5.08 -9.39 -0.52
CA TYR A 142 -6.07 -8.34 -0.30
C TYR A 142 -5.48 -6.99 -0.68
N TYR A 143 -6.24 -6.20 -1.42
CA TYR A 143 -5.82 -4.90 -1.88
C TYR A 143 -6.87 -3.84 -1.53
N PRO A 144 -6.52 -2.73 -0.86
CA PRO A 144 -7.49 -1.70 -0.50
C PRO A 144 -7.85 -0.86 -1.74
N ILE A 145 -9.14 -0.62 -1.90
CA ILE A 145 -9.68 0.34 -2.86
C ILE A 145 -10.49 1.39 -2.13
N ILE A 146 -10.37 2.65 -2.57
CA ILE A 146 -10.97 3.79 -1.90
C ILE A 146 -12.01 4.43 -2.83
N PRO A 147 -13.27 4.59 -2.39
CA PRO A 147 -14.29 5.30 -3.15
C PRO A 147 -13.90 6.76 -3.40
N LYS A 148 -14.19 7.28 -4.58
CA LYS A 148 -13.88 8.67 -4.96
C LYS A 148 -14.49 9.69 -4.00
N ASP A 149 -15.72 9.46 -3.54
CA ASP A 149 -16.39 10.33 -2.57
C ASP A 149 -15.64 10.40 -1.24
N ALA A 150 -15.08 9.28 -0.76
CA ALA A 150 -14.28 9.24 0.45
C ALA A 150 -12.97 10.01 0.29
N CYS A 151 -12.31 9.89 -0.88
CA CYS A 151 -11.11 10.68 -1.19
C CYS A 151 -11.42 12.18 -1.20
N LEU A 152 -12.47 12.60 -1.90
CA LEU A 152 -12.85 14.01 -2.01
C LEU A 152 -13.36 14.59 -0.69
N ALA A 153 -13.98 13.80 0.17
CA ALA A 153 -14.41 14.24 1.49
C ALA A 153 -13.23 14.58 2.42
N GLN A 154 -12.16 13.78 2.38
CA GLN A 154 -10.98 14.00 3.21
C GLN A 154 -9.95 14.94 2.56
N PHE A 155 -9.78 14.85 1.24
CA PHE A 155 -8.78 15.58 0.48
C PHE A 155 -9.41 16.16 -0.80
N PRO A 156 -10.19 17.24 -0.72
CA PRO A 156 -10.92 17.81 -1.87
C PRO A 156 -10.02 18.23 -3.04
N GLN A 157 -8.76 18.58 -2.75
CA GLN A 157 -7.79 19.05 -3.74
C GLN A 157 -6.91 17.91 -4.31
N ALA A 158 -7.06 16.67 -3.81
CA ALA A 158 -6.25 15.54 -4.27
C ALA A 158 -6.59 15.18 -5.72
N GLN A 159 -5.55 15.06 -6.55
CA GLN A 159 -5.68 14.62 -7.93
C GLN A 159 -5.25 13.14 -8.01
N ARG A 160 -6.23 12.25 -8.11
CA ARG A 160 -6.01 10.80 -8.17
C ARG A 160 -6.53 10.23 -9.49
N THR A 161 -5.92 9.13 -9.92
CA THR A 161 -6.46 8.33 -11.02
C THR A 161 -7.56 7.41 -10.48
N TYR A 162 -8.72 7.46 -11.10
CA TYR A 162 -9.87 6.66 -10.70
C TYR A 162 -10.27 5.66 -11.78
N GLY A 163 -10.50 4.41 -11.37
CA GLY A 163 -11.19 3.40 -12.18
C GLY A 163 -12.70 3.51 -11.97
N ARG A 164 -13.46 3.55 -13.08
CA ARG A 164 -14.92 3.56 -13.03
C ARG A 164 -15.45 2.16 -13.31
N LEU A 165 -16.01 1.54 -12.30
CA LEU A 165 -16.68 0.24 -12.36
C LEU A 165 -18.19 0.43 -12.29
N LYS A 166 -18.95 -0.65 -12.56
CA LYS A 166 -20.41 -0.66 -12.38
C LYS A 166 -20.80 -0.39 -10.92
N ASP A 167 -19.99 -0.88 -9.97
CA ASP A 167 -20.22 -0.79 -8.53
C ASP A 167 -19.79 0.55 -7.90
N GLY A 168 -19.12 1.40 -8.67
CA GLY A 168 -18.64 2.69 -8.17
C GLY A 168 -17.37 3.19 -8.85
N VAL A 169 -16.84 4.29 -8.32
CA VAL A 169 -15.61 4.92 -8.82
C VAL A 169 -14.56 4.83 -7.72
N PHE A 170 -13.45 4.14 -7.99
CA PHE A 170 -12.45 3.81 -6.99
C PHE A 170 -11.04 4.20 -7.43
N THR A 171 -10.16 4.44 -6.46
CA THR A 171 -8.71 4.46 -6.63
C THR A 171 -8.09 3.36 -5.79
N GLY A 172 -6.88 2.91 -6.14
CA GLY A 172 -6.13 1.94 -5.36
C GLY A 172 -5.45 2.57 -4.15
N GLY A 173 -5.12 1.74 -3.15
CA GLY A 173 -4.25 2.16 -2.05
C GLY A 173 -2.81 1.65 -2.22
N ASN A 174 -1.96 1.98 -1.27
CA ASN A 174 -0.51 1.70 -1.29
C ASN A 174 -0.09 0.74 -0.16
N MET A 175 -0.96 -0.19 0.15
CA MET A 175 -0.67 -1.34 1.02
C MET A 175 -1.40 -2.59 0.51
N MET A 176 -0.99 -3.76 0.97
CA MET A 176 -1.64 -5.05 0.67
C MET A 176 -1.45 -6.02 1.82
N LEU A 177 -2.38 -6.92 2.03
CA LEU A 177 -2.16 -8.09 2.90
C LEU A 177 -2.02 -9.31 2.01
N VAL A 178 -0.89 -10.02 2.12
CA VAL A 178 -0.54 -11.11 1.20
C VAL A 178 -0.11 -12.36 1.99
N SER A 179 -0.54 -13.54 1.57
CA SER A 179 -0.05 -14.81 2.12
C SER A 179 1.43 -15.00 1.79
N LYS A 180 2.23 -15.37 2.77
CA LYS A 180 3.67 -15.61 2.60
C LYS A 180 3.97 -16.65 1.51
N SER A 181 3.14 -17.67 1.41
CA SER A 181 3.28 -18.76 0.43
C SER A 181 3.21 -18.33 -1.02
N VAL A 182 2.50 -17.22 -1.33
CA VAL A 182 2.35 -16.75 -2.72
C VAL A 182 3.35 -15.66 -3.11
N ILE A 183 4.19 -15.19 -2.19
CA ILE A 183 5.21 -14.16 -2.50
C ILE A 183 6.25 -14.71 -3.49
N PRO A 184 6.91 -15.88 -3.26
CA PRO A 184 7.90 -16.40 -4.20
C PRO A 184 7.33 -16.73 -5.59
N PRO A 185 6.23 -17.49 -5.76
CA PRO A 185 5.66 -17.77 -7.07
C PRO A 185 5.05 -16.51 -7.72
N GLY A 186 4.52 -15.59 -6.93
CA GLY A 186 3.98 -14.31 -7.39
C GLY A 186 5.03 -13.34 -7.91
N GLN A 187 6.30 -13.49 -7.56
CA GLN A 187 7.37 -12.59 -7.99
C GLN A 187 7.49 -12.52 -9.52
N GLN A 188 7.47 -13.65 -10.20
CA GLN A 188 7.57 -13.70 -11.67
C GLN A 188 6.35 -13.02 -12.32
N LYS A 189 5.15 -13.32 -11.84
CA LYS A 189 3.91 -12.72 -12.33
C LYS A 189 3.89 -11.20 -12.12
N ALA A 190 4.32 -10.74 -10.95
CA ALA A 190 4.45 -9.32 -10.66
C ALA A 190 5.43 -8.63 -11.62
N LYS A 191 6.61 -9.22 -11.91
CA LYS A 191 7.56 -8.69 -12.90
C LYS A 191 6.94 -8.55 -14.28
N GLU A 192 6.16 -9.53 -14.73
CA GLU A 192 5.46 -9.47 -16.02
C GLU A 192 4.43 -8.32 -16.07
N ILE A 193 3.66 -8.13 -14.98
CA ILE A 193 2.70 -7.03 -14.86
C ILE A 193 3.42 -5.68 -14.95
N PHE A 194 4.49 -5.49 -14.14
CA PHE A 194 5.26 -4.26 -14.13
C PHE A 194 5.90 -3.96 -15.50
N ALA A 195 6.37 -4.98 -16.22
CA ALA A 195 6.92 -4.82 -17.56
C ALA A 195 5.86 -4.37 -18.59
N ARG A 196 4.62 -4.89 -18.47
CA ARG A 196 3.53 -4.62 -19.42
C ARG A 196 2.80 -3.29 -19.16
N ARG A 197 2.80 -2.77 -17.92
CA ARG A 197 2.08 -1.53 -17.55
C ARG A 197 2.46 -0.31 -18.38
N LYS A 198 3.67 -0.28 -18.96
CA LYS A 198 4.17 0.82 -19.79
C LYS A 198 3.66 0.78 -21.23
N SER A 199 3.01 -0.31 -21.66
CA SER A 199 2.48 -0.49 -23.01
C SER A 199 0.98 -0.77 -22.95
N PRO A 200 0.12 0.20 -23.29
CA PRO A 200 -1.33 0.02 -23.22
C PRO A 200 -1.83 -1.18 -24.02
N LEU A 201 -1.30 -1.41 -25.23
CA LEU A 201 -1.70 -2.55 -26.07
C LEU A 201 -1.33 -3.90 -25.43
N LYS A 202 -0.12 -4.03 -24.88
CA LYS A 202 0.30 -5.26 -24.20
C LYS A 202 -0.50 -5.50 -22.92
N LEU A 203 -0.90 -4.43 -22.25
CA LEU A 203 -1.77 -4.50 -21.07
C LEU A 203 -3.19 -4.93 -21.47
N CYS A 204 -3.75 -4.39 -22.55
CA CYS A 204 -5.06 -4.78 -23.07
C CYS A 204 -5.09 -6.25 -23.53
N ASP A 205 -4.06 -6.71 -24.21
CA ASP A 205 -3.92 -8.09 -24.65
C ASP A 205 -3.85 -9.05 -23.45
N TRP A 206 -3.09 -8.69 -22.44
CA TRP A 206 -2.96 -9.46 -21.20
C TRP A 206 -4.24 -9.49 -20.35
N LEU A 207 -4.91 -8.34 -20.20
CA LEU A 207 -6.19 -8.24 -19.48
C LEU A 207 -7.32 -8.95 -20.23
N GLY A 208 -7.24 -9.00 -21.53
CA GLY A 208 -8.29 -9.48 -22.44
C GLY A 208 -9.19 -8.35 -22.94
N TRP A 209 -9.41 -8.33 -24.26
CA TRP A 209 -10.17 -7.26 -24.91
C TRP A 209 -11.61 -7.11 -24.40
N SER A 210 -12.29 -8.21 -24.01
CA SER A 210 -13.63 -8.16 -23.42
C SER A 210 -13.63 -7.45 -22.08
N PHE A 211 -12.60 -7.66 -21.24
CA PHE A 211 -12.42 -6.97 -19.96
C PHE A 211 -12.21 -5.47 -20.18
N VAL A 212 -11.31 -5.11 -21.10
CA VAL A 212 -11.02 -3.71 -21.43
C VAL A 212 -12.26 -3.01 -21.98
N LEU A 213 -13.01 -3.67 -22.87
CA LEU A 213 -14.26 -3.12 -23.42
C LEU A 213 -15.30 -2.88 -22.33
N LYS A 214 -15.49 -3.85 -21.41
CA LYS A 214 -16.39 -3.68 -20.26
C LYS A 214 -15.96 -2.51 -19.37
N LEU A 215 -14.65 -2.34 -19.13
CA LEU A 215 -14.10 -1.22 -18.35
C LEU A 215 -14.39 0.12 -19.03
N LEU A 216 -14.11 0.23 -20.34
CA LEU A 216 -14.36 1.47 -21.13
C LEU A 216 -15.85 1.83 -21.18
N LEU A 217 -16.71 0.82 -21.26
CA LEU A 217 -18.18 1.00 -21.26
C LEU A 217 -18.76 1.15 -19.82
N HIS A 218 -17.92 1.17 -18.79
CA HIS A 218 -18.32 1.25 -17.37
C HIS A 218 -19.28 0.11 -16.94
N ARG A 219 -19.13 -1.06 -17.57
CA ARG A 219 -19.94 -2.27 -17.32
C ARG A 219 -19.20 -3.34 -16.53
N LEU A 220 -17.90 -3.15 -16.30
CA LEU A 220 -17.09 -4.07 -15.50
C LEU A 220 -17.49 -3.96 -14.03
N THR A 221 -17.80 -5.10 -13.40
CA THR A 221 -18.08 -5.17 -11.97
C THR A 221 -16.79 -5.39 -11.17
N LEU A 222 -16.82 -5.06 -9.87
CA LEU A 222 -15.71 -5.34 -8.96
C LEU A 222 -15.42 -6.84 -8.88
N ALA A 223 -16.46 -7.68 -8.81
CA ALA A 223 -16.31 -9.14 -8.78
C ALA A 223 -15.63 -9.69 -10.05
N GLU A 224 -15.95 -9.15 -11.23
CA GLU A 224 -15.27 -9.53 -12.48
C GLU A 224 -13.80 -9.08 -12.48
N ALA A 225 -13.50 -7.90 -11.91
CA ALA A 225 -12.14 -7.41 -11.77
C ALA A 225 -11.32 -8.28 -10.80
N GLU A 226 -11.87 -8.64 -9.64
CA GLU A 226 -11.28 -9.58 -8.69
C GLU A 226 -11.00 -10.94 -9.32
N LYS A 227 -11.99 -11.51 -10.00
CA LYS A 227 -11.86 -12.79 -10.69
C LYS A 227 -10.73 -12.74 -11.73
N ARG A 228 -10.71 -11.70 -12.57
CA ARG A 228 -9.69 -11.56 -13.61
C ARG A 228 -8.30 -11.38 -13.01
N THR A 229 -8.17 -10.58 -11.95
CA THR A 229 -6.91 -10.41 -11.23
C THR A 229 -6.44 -11.74 -10.62
N SER A 230 -7.34 -12.51 -10.04
CA SER A 230 -7.04 -13.83 -9.48
C SER A 230 -6.53 -14.82 -10.54
N GLU A 231 -7.18 -14.85 -11.72
CA GLU A 231 -6.74 -15.67 -12.85
C GLU A 231 -5.33 -15.29 -13.34
N LEU A 232 -5.07 -13.98 -13.46
CA LEU A 232 -3.80 -13.48 -13.98
C LEU A 232 -2.64 -13.66 -13.01
N LEU A 233 -2.90 -13.53 -11.72
CA LEU A 233 -1.90 -13.71 -10.65
C LEU A 233 -1.78 -15.16 -10.20
N GLU A 234 -2.73 -16.03 -10.60
CA GLU A 234 -2.82 -17.42 -10.14
C GLU A 234 -2.91 -17.54 -8.60
N MET A 235 -3.62 -16.57 -7.99
CA MET A 235 -3.87 -16.52 -6.55
C MET A 235 -5.23 -15.89 -6.27
N ARG A 236 -5.86 -16.25 -5.15
CA ARG A 236 -7.15 -15.68 -4.77
C ARG A 236 -6.97 -14.24 -4.30
N CYS A 237 -7.51 -13.29 -5.08
CA CYS A 237 -7.41 -11.86 -4.84
C CYS A 237 -8.76 -11.26 -4.43
N LYS A 238 -8.74 -10.37 -3.44
CA LYS A 238 -9.91 -9.66 -2.95
C LYS A 238 -9.64 -8.18 -2.80
N ALA A 239 -10.54 -7.35 -3.29
CA ALA A 239 -10.53 -5.92 -3.01
C ALA A 239 -11.25 -5.64 -1.69
N ILE A 240 -10.66 -4.82 -0.85
CA ILE A 240 -11.24 -4.34 0.40
C ILE A 240 -11.60 -2.87 0.23
N ILE A 241 -12.89 -2.56 0.25
CA ILE A 241 -13.35 -1.18 0.20
C ILE A 241 -13.06 -0.52 1.55
N THR A 242 -12.26 0.54 1.53
CA THR A 242 -11.96 1.36 2.72
C THR A 242 -12.30 2.81 2.46
N ARG A 243 -12.78 3.52 3.47
CA ARG A 243 -13.04 4.96 3.37
C ARG A 243 -11.87 5.83 3.89
N HIS A 244 -10.78 5.20 4.32
CA HIS A 244 -9.56 5.88 4.77
C HIS A 244 -8.73 6.34 3.57
N ALA A 245 -8.96 7.55 3.10
CA ALA A 245 -8.31 8.07 1.90
C ALA A 245 -6.78 8.17 2.03
N GLY A 246 -6.25 8.36 3.25
CA GLY A 246 -4.81 8.40 3.52
C GLY A 246 -4.04 7.15 3.05
N VAL A 247 -4.71 6.00 2.93
CA VAL A 247 -4.11 4.76 2.38
C VAL A 247 -3.71 4.91 0.91
N GLY A 248 -4.39 5.79 0.16
CA GLY A 248 -4.12 6.03 -1.25
C GLY A 248 -3.47 7.39 -1.53
N MET A 249 -3.01 8.13 -0.53
CA MET A 249 -2.38 9.45 -0.70
C MET A 249 -0.86 9.33 -0.76
N ASP A 250 -0.36 8.71 -1.83
CA ASP A 250 1.07 8.64 -2.13
C ASP A 250 1.61 9.97 -2.68
N ILE A 251 2.89 10.18 -2.47
CA ILE A 251 3.61 11.39 -2.92
C ILE A 251 4.29 11.10 -4.27
N ASP A 252 3.57 11.36 -5.36
CA ASP A 252 4.06 11.15 -6.72
C ASP A 252 4.47 12.47 -7.43
N LYS A 253 3.98 13.62 -6.97
CA LYS A 253 4.22 14.95 -7.57
C LYS A 253 4.23 16.05 -6.52
N PRO A 254 4.72 17.27 -6.85
CA PRO A 254 4.83 18.38 -5.90
C PRO A 254 3.51 18.76 -5.20
N SER A 255 2.38 18.66 -5.90
CA SER A 255 1.07 18.93 -5.28
C SER A 255 0.69 17.96 -4.18
N ASP A 256 1.12 16.68 -4.28
CA ASP A 256 0.86 15.67 -3.27
C ASP A 256 1.73 15.91 -2.03
N LEU A 257 2.99 16.32 -2.24
CA LEU A 257 3.91 16.71 -1.18
C LEU A 257 3.35 17.88 -0.36
N GLU A 258 2.84 18.91 -1.05
CA GLU A 258 2.25 20.08 -0.40
C GLU A 258 0.96 19.75 0.34
N LEU A 259 0.10 18.91 -0.26
CA LEU A 259 -1.12 18.41 0.39
C LEU A 259 -0.79 17.66 1.68
N ALA A 260 0.16 16.73 1.62
CA ALA A 260 0.60 15.96 2.77
C ALA A 260 1.18 16.87 3.87
N ARG A 261 2.04 17.84 3.50
CA ARG A 261 2.63 18.80 4.44
C ARG A 261 1.55 19.60 5.17
N ARG A 262 0.60 20.19 4.46
CA ARG A 262 -0.51 20.97 5.06
C ARG A 262 -1.38 20.12 5.98
N THR A 263 -1.70 18.90 5.56
CA THR A 263 -2.51 17.99 6.36
C THR A 263 -1.83 17.62 7.67
N LEU A 264 -0.53 17.32 7.62
CA LEU A 264 0.25 16.94 8.81
C LEU A 264 0.44 18.11 9.78
N ILE A 265 0.63 19.34 9.28
CA ILE A 265 0.71 20.55 10.13
C ILE A 265 -0.63 20.81 10.82
N ASN A 266 -1.73 20.73 10.09
CA ASN A 266 -3.07 21.00 10.64
C ASN A 266 -3.56 19.90 11.60
N GLY A 267 -3.06 18.67 11.49
CA GLY A 267 -3.40 17.56 12.36
C GLY A 267 -2.57 17.46 13.64
N GLN A 268 -1.60 18.37 13.83
CA GLN A 268 -0.78 18.48 15.06
C GLN A 268 -1.29 19.54 16.05
N GLY A 269 -2.41 20.24 15.74
CA GLY A 269 -3.05 21.25 16.56
C GLY A 269 -4.18 20.72 17.43
#